data_ae831fc9ff5e1dd52dcf6ebd4572e1f9
#
_entry.id   ae831fc9ff5e1dd52dcf6ebd4572e1f9
#
_cell.length_a   1.000
_cell.length_b   1.000
_cell.length_c   1.000
_cell.angle_alpha   90.00
_cell.angle_beta   90.00
_cell.angle_gamma   90.00
#
_symmetry.space_group_name_H-M   'P 1'
#
loop_
_entity.id
_entity.type
_entity.pdbx_description
1 polymer ?
#
loop_
_entity_poly.entity_id
_entity_poly.type
_entity_poly.pdbx_seq_one_letter_code
_entity_poly.pdbx_strand_id
1 'polypeptide(L)'
;MLLERKELKDQETSEIFVEGYFDSSNIIKSIYLPDKKTLFIIFKKGVVYSYSNVDAELYLGFENADSQGVYFSKSIAKNPKCIYYREYKLYEFEKKEIFALIEERKQLLEEQKNKT
;
A
#
# COMPACT_ATOMS: atom_id res chain seq x y z
N MET A 1 8.53 5.35 -0.69
CA MET A 1 8.60 5.43 -2.16
C MET A 1 7.93 4.23 -2.78
N LEU A 2 7.05 4.47 -3.73
CA LEU A 2 6.37 3.40 -4.45
C LEU A 2 7.36 2.61 -5.30
N LEU A 3 7.40 1.29 -5.11
CA LEU A 3 8.29 0.40 -5.86
C LEU A 3 7.56 -0.33 -6.99
N GLU A 4 6.32 -0.70 -6.76
CA GLU A 4 5.51 -1.39 -7.75
C GLU A 4 4.03 -1.11 -7.52
N ARG A 5 3.29 -0.97 -8.61
CA ARG A 5 1.86 -0.76 -8.63
C ARG A 5 1.23 -1.79 -9.57
N LYS A 6 0.23 -2.50 -9.07
CA LYS A 6 -0.52 -3.47 -9.87
C LYS A 6 -2.01 -3.11 -9.82
N GLU A 7 -2.60 -2.93 -10.98
CA GLU A 7 -4.05 -2.77 -11.08
C GLU A 7 -4.64 -4.12 -11.50
N LEU A 8 -5.51 -4.65 -10.66
CA LEU A 8 -6.03 -6.01 -10.79
C LEU A 8 -7.55 -5.97 -10.80
N LYS A 9 -8.14 -7.05 -11.31
CA LYS A 9 -9.60 -7.19 -11.39
C LYS A 9 -9.99 -8.52 -10.76
N ASP A 10 -10.92 -8.48 -9.82
CA ASP A 10 -11.49 -9.68 -9.24
C ASP A 10 -12.37 -10.37 -10.29
N GLN A 11 -12.10 -11.66 -10.55
CA GLN A 11 -12.79 -12.40 -11.62
C GLN A 11 -14.25 -12.69 -11.29
N GLU A 12 -14.59 -12.81 -10.02
CA GLU A 12 -15.95 -13.10 -9.60
C GLU A 12 -16.83 -11.85 -9.57
N THR A 13 -16.32 -10.76 -9.00
CA THR A 13 -17.09 -9.54 -8.76
C THR A 13 -16.87 -8.47 -9.80
N SER A 14 -15.84 -8.60 -10.64
CA SER A 14 -15.37 -7.57 -11.58
C SER A 14 -14.87 -6.28 -10.88
N GLU A 15 -14.70 -6.31 -9.58
CA GLU A 15 -14.20 -5.18 -8.81
C GLU A 15 -12.72 -4.95 -9.13
N ILE A 16 -12.35 -3.70 -9.38
CA ILE A 16 -10.96 -3.31 -9.59
C ILE A 16 -10.32 -2.99 -8.25
N PHE A 17 -9.08 -3.44 -8.06
CA PHE A 17 -8.30 -3.07 -6.90
C PHE A 17 -6.85 -2.78 -7.31
N VAL A 18 -6.19 -1.93 -6.53
CA VAL A 18 -4.83 -1.47 -6.80
C VAL A 18 -3.94 -1.91 -5.67
N GLU A 19 -2.92 -2.71 -5.98
CA GLU A 19 -1.87 -3.08 -5.02
C GLU A 19 -0.67 -2.16 -5.19
N GLY A 20 -0.16 -1.66 -4.07
CA GLY A 20 1.07 -0.87 -4.04
C GLY A 20 2.09 -1.52 -3.11
N TYR A 21 3.35 -1.52 -3.52
CA TYR A 21 4.47 -2.02 -2.72
C TYR A 21 5.47 -0.90 -2.52
N PHE A 22 5.94 -0.71 -1.28
CA PHE A 22 6.65 0.50 -0.91
C PHE A 22 7.99 0.23 -0.24
N ASP A 23 8.96 1.08 -0.53
CA ASP A 23 10.16 1.25 0.28
C ASP A 23 9.86 2.35 1.29
N SER A 24 9.51 1.96 2.51
CA SER A 24 9.10 2.86 3.57
C SER A 24 9.55 2.29 4.91
N SER A 25 9.68 3.15 5.92
CA SER A 25 10.09 2.71 7.25
C SER A 25 9.07 1.81 7.93
N ASN A 26 7.77 1.99 7.65
CA ASN A 26 6.69 1.26 8.32
C ASN A 26 5.74 0.52 7.41
N ILE A 27 5.44 1.06 6.24
CA ILE A 27 4.40 0.54 5.34
C ILE A 27 5.03 -0.25 4.22
N ILE A 28 4.59 -1.50 4.03
CA ILE A 28 5.16 -2.37 3.00
C ILE A 28 4.23 -2.58 1.82
N LYS A 29 2.91 -2.53 2.04
CA LYS A 29 1.93 -2.79 0.98
C LYS A 29 0.64 -2.05 1.26
N SER A 30 -0.05 -1.66 0.20
CA SER A 30 -1.42 -1.15 0.28
C SER A 30 -2.30 -1.86 -0.74
N ILE A 31 -3.61 -1.93 -0.44
CA ILE A 31 -4.62 -2.41 -1.37
C ILE A 31 -5.73 -1.37 -1.37
N TYR A 32 -6.00 -0.76 -2.52
CA TYR A 32 -7.04 0.25 -2.65
C TYR A 32 -8.19 -0.27 -3.49
N LEU A 33 -9.41 -0.09 -3.00
CA LEU A 33 -10.66 -0.47 -3.67
C LEU A 33 -11.38 0.81 -4.10
N PRO A 34 -11.20 1.27 -5.35
CA PRO A 34 -11.79 2.54 -5.80
C PRO A 34 -13.31 2.62 -5.66
N ASP A 35 -14.00 1.55 -5.99
CA ASP A 35 -15.47 1.52 -5.94
C ASP A 35 -16.02 1.65 -4.52
N LYS A 36 -15.26 1.14 -3.54
CA LYS A 36 -15.62 1.19 -2.13
C LYS A 36 -14.95 2.31 -1.37
N LYS A 37 -14.04 3.04 -2.02
CA LYS A 37 -13.21 4.07 -1.38
C LYS A 37 -12.55 3.58 -0.10
N THR A 38 -12.08 2.33 -0.12
CA THR A 38 -11.48 1.66 1.03
C THR A 38 -10.01 1.38 0.75
N LEU A 39 -9.16 1.75 1.71
CA LEU A 39 -7.72 1.55 1.62
C LEU A 39 -7.25 0.63 2.74
N PHE A 40 -6.62 -0.48 2.37
CA PHE A 40 -5.95 -1.38 3.30
C PHE A 40 -4.47 -1.03 3.34
N ILE A 41 -3.94 -0.90 4.54
CA ILE A 41 -2.52 -0.61 4.78
C ILE A 41 -1.91 -1.78 5.54
N ILE A 42 -0.79 -2.30 5.03
CA ILE A 42 -0.05 -3.40 5.63
C ILE A 42 1.29 -2.87 6.13
N PHE A 43 1.52 -3.03 7.43
CA PHE A 43 2.72 -2.55 8.09
C PHE A 43 3.79 -3.64 8.15
N LYS A 44 5.04 -3.25 8.35
CA LYS A 44 6.18 -4.18 8.45
C LYS A 44 5.97 -5.32 9.45
N LYS A 45 5.27 -5.02 10.55
CA LYS A 45 4.98 -6.03 11.57
C LYS A 45 3.88 -7.01 11.17
N GLY A 46 3.25 -6.80 9.99
CA GLY A 46 2.20 -7.67 9.49
C GLY A 46 0.79 -7.27 9.89
N VAL A 47 0.64 -6.19 10.65
CA VAL A 47 -0.68 -5.68 11.02
C VAL A 47 -1.33 -5.03 9.81
N VAL A 48 -2.61 -5.33 9.59
CA VAL A 48 -3.39 -4.78 8.48
C VAL A 48 -4.50 -3.90 9.05
N TYR A 49 -4.55 -2.65 8.61
CA TYR A 49 -5.61 -1.71 8.93
C TYR A 49 -6.36 -1.33 7.65
N SER A 50 -7.65 -1.05 7.77
CA SER A 50 -8.42 -0.47 6.66
C SER A 50 -8.99 0.88 7.04
N TYR A 51 -9.16 1.72 6.03
CA TYR A 51 -9.75 3.05 6.18
C TYR A 51 -10.80 3.21 5.09
N SER A 52 -12.03 3.53 5.49
CA SER A 52 -13.09 3.85 4.54
C SER A 52 -13.14 5.36 4.27
N ASN A 53 -13.88 5.75 3.24
CA ASN A 53 -13.99 7.14 2.79
C ASN A 53 -12.65 7.75 2.36
N VAL A 54 -11.78 6.91 1.78
CA VAL A 54 -10.55 7.36 1.14
C VAL A 54 -10.87 7.52 -0.35
N ASP A 55 -11.05 8.77 -0.79
CA ASP A 55 -11.33 9.01 -2.21
C ASP A 55 -10.09 8.84 -3.08
N ALA A 56 -10.28 8.82 -4.39
CA ALA A 56 -9.19 8.56 -5.34
C ALA A 56 -8.08 9.59 -5.23
N GLU A 57 -8.41 10.86 -5.01
CA GLU A 57 -7.41 11.92 -4.88
C GLU A 57 -6.54 11.71 -3.64
N LEU A 58 -7.16 11.39 -2.52
CA LEU A 58 -6.46 11.12 -1.27
C LEU A 58 -5.56 9.89 -1.40
N TYR A 59 -6.04 8.83 -2.04
CA TYR A 59 -5.24 7.64 -2.30
C TYR A 59 -4.05 7.94 -3.22
N LEU A 60 -4.25 8.68 -4.31
CA LEU A 60 -3.16 9.02 -5.22
C LEU A 60 -2.10 9.89 -4.53
N GLY A 61 -2.50 10.77 -3.64
CA GLY A 61 -1.57 11.52 -2.81
C GLY A 61 -0.70 10.60 -1.96
N PHE A 62 -1.29 9.56 -1.38
CA PHE A 62 -0.55 8.55 -0.63
C PHE A 62 0.43 7.79 -1.51
N GLU A 63 -0.02 7.31 -2.66
CA GLU A 63 0.81 6.53 -3.59
C GLU A 63 2.03 7.33 -4.06
N ASN A 64 1.84 8.62 -4.32
CA ASN A 64 2.88 9.50 -4.87
C ASN A 64 3.67 10.28 -3.81
N ALA A 65 3.39 10.08 -2.54
CA ALA A 65 4.05 10.80 -1.47
C ALA A 65 5.55 10.47 -1.39
N ASP A 66 6.35 11.44 -0.99
CA ASP A 66 7.78 11.23 -0.72
C ASP A 66 7.96 10.26 0.43
N SER A 67 7.09 10.33 1.43
CA SER A 67 7.05 9.40 2.55
C SER A 67 5.62 8.93 2.76
N GLN A 68 5.37 7.66 2.49
CA GLN A 68 4.06 7.06 2.70
C GLN A 68 3.63 7.12 4.16
N GLY A 69 4.56 6.88 5.08
CA GLY A 69 4.26 6.91 6.51
C GLY A 69 3.81 8.27 6.99
N VAL A 70 4.49 9.33 6.56
CA VAL A 70 4.14 10.72 6.93
C VAL A 70 2.80 11.10 6.34
N TYR A 71 2.59 10.85 5.05
CA TYR A 71 1.32 11.17 4.38
C TYR A 71 0.16 10.41 5.03
N PHE A 72 0.33 9.11 5.24
CA PHE A 72 -0.68 8.28 5.88
C PHE A 72 -1.06 8.83 7.26
N SER A 73 -0.08 9.13 8.10
CA SER A 73 -0.31 9.62 9.44
C SER A 73 -1.08 10.96 9.45
N LYS A 74 -0.69 11.89 8.58
CA LYS A 74 -1.27 13.24 8.56
C LYS A 74 -2.59 13.33 7.80
N SER A 75 -2.71 12.63 6.69
CA SER A 75 -3.82 12.84 5.75
C SER A 75 -4.88 11.76 5.79
N ILE A 76 -4.56 10.56 6.27
CA ILE A 76 -5.49 9.43 6.34
C ILE A 76 -5.83 9.07 7.78
N ALA A 77 -4.82 8.72 8.58
CA ALA A 77 -5.05 8.25 9.95
C ALA A 77 -5.69 9.31 10.85
N LYS A 78 -5.32 10.57 10.69
CA LYS A 78 -5.88 11.68 11.45
C LYS A 78 -7.05 12.37 10.77
N ASN A 79 -7.45 11.90 9.59
CA ASN A 79 -8.55 12.49 8.84
C ASN A 79 -9.88 12.01 9.44
N PRO A 80 -10.73 12.92 9.95
CA PRO A 80 -11.99 12.49 10.59
C PRO A 80 -12.99 11.86 9.62
N LYS A 81 -12.80 12.05 8.31
CA LYS A 81 -13.65 11.41 7.29
C LYS A 81 -13.27 9.93 7.06
N CYS A 82 -12.03 9.57 7.34
CA CYS A 82 -11.51 8.22 7.10
C CYS A 82 -11.76 7.36 8.33
N ILE A 83 -12.65 6.38 8.19
CA ILE A 83 -13.06 5.53 9.30
C ILE A 83 -12.13 4.34 9.39
N TYR A 84 -11.46 4.24 10.54
CA TYR A 84 -10.49 3.20 10.83
C TYR A 84 -11.16 1.90 11.23
N TYR A 85 -10.56 0.79 10.76
CA TYR A 85 -10.93 -0.55 11.16
C TYR A 85 -9.67 -1.41 11.23
N ARG A 86 -9.52 -2.15 12.33
CA ARG A 86 -8.41 -3.10 12.47
C ARG A 86 -8.82 -4.41 11.82
N GLU A 87 -8.08 -4.81 10.80
CA GLU A 87 -8.29 -6.07 10.11
C GLU A 87 -7.53 -7.20 10.83
N TYR A 88 -6.91 -8.07 10.08
CA TYR A 88 -6.18 -9.21 10.61
C TYR A 88 -4.67 -8.94 10.62
N LYS A 89 -3.93 -9.87 11.22
CA LYS A 89 -2.46 -9.85 11.16
C LYS A 89 -2.01 -10.91 10.16
N LEU A 90 -1.06 -10.55 9.29
CA LEU A 90 -0.53 -11.47 8.29
C LEU A 90 0.25 -12.63 8.93
N TYR A 91 0.18 -13.78 8.32
CA TYR A 91 1.07 -14.90 8.64
C TYR A 91 2.50 -14.59 8.18
N GLU A 92 3.48 -15.28 8.79
CA GLU A 92 4.88 -15.06 8.45
C GLU A 92 5.18 -15.32 6.97
N PHE A 93 4.57 -16.34 6.36
CA PHE A 93 4.81 -16.62 4.94
C PHE A 93 4.28 -15.51 4.03
N GLU A 94 3.18 -14.87 4.40
CA GLU A 94 2.62 -13.74 3.64
C GLU A 94 3.56 -12.54 3.70
N LYS A 95 4.10 -12.23 4.88
CA LYS A 95 5.08 -11.15 5.03
C LYS A 95 6.34 -11.42 4.20
N LYS A 96 6.84 -12.66 4.22
CA LYS A 96 8.02 -13.04 3.46
C LYS A 96 7.85 -12.84 1.96
N GLU A 97 6.68 -13.16 1.43
CA GLU A 97 6.38 -12.93 0.01
C GLU A 97 6.43 -11.45 -0.34
N ILE A 98 5.85 -10.59 0.51
CA ILE A 98 5.85 -9.15 0.30
C ILE A 98 7.29 -8.60 0.37
N PHE A 99 8.06 -9.00 1.38
CA PHE A 99 9.45 -8.57 1.52
C PHE A 99 10.32 -9.02 0.37
N ALA A 100 10.11 -10.25 -0.13
CA ALA A 100 10.85 -10.76 -1.28
C ALA A 100 10.60 -9.90 -2.53
N LEU A 101 9.36 -9.53 -2.78
CA LEU A 101 9.01 -8.66 -3.89
C LEU A 101 9.66 -7.27 -3.74
N ILE A 102 9.61 -6.70 -2.53
CA ILE A 102 10.21 -5.40 -2.25
C ILE A 102 11.71 -5.44 -2.50
N GLU A 103 12.41 -6.45 -1.99
CA GLU A 103 13.84 -6.60 -2.21
C GLU A 103 14.21 -6.75 -3.68
N GLU A 104 13.45 -7.55 -4.42
CA GLU A 104 13.62 -7.70 -5.86
C GLU A 104 13.50 -6.36 -6.58
N ARG A 105 12.50 -5.57 -6.26
CA ARG A 105 12.28 -4.27 -6.90
C ARG A 105 13.36 -3.25 -6.52
N LYS A 106 13.83 -3.28 -5.29
CA LYS A 106 14.96 -2.45 -4.86
C LYS A 106 16.23 -2.78 -5.65
N GLN A 107 16.51 -4.06 -5.82
CA GLN A 107 17.68 -4.50 -6.59
C GLN A 107 17.61 -4.05 -8.04
N LEU A 108 16.44 -4.14 -8.66
CA LEU A 108 16.26 -3.69 -10.04
C LEU A 108 16.49 -2.18 -10.18
N LEU A 109 16.07 -1.39 -9.20
CA LEU A 109 16.32 0.05 -9.18
C LEU A 109 17.82 0.36 -9.04
N GLU A 110 18.54 -0.38 -8.19
CA GLU A 110 19.99 -0.24 -8.03
C GLU A 110 20.71 -0.56 -9.33
N GLU A 111 20.34 -1.65 -10.00
CA GLU A 111 20.92 -2.04 -11.29
C GLU A 111 20.72 -0.96 -12.35
N GLN A 112 19.53 -0.36 -12.40
CA GLN A 112 19.24 0.73 -13.33
C GLN A 112 20.09 1.96 -13.07
N LYS A 113 20.31 2.30 -11.80
CA LYS A 113 21.18 3.43 -11.42
C LYS A 113 22.63 3.17 -11.83
N ASN A 114 23.10 1.93 -11.71
CA ASN A 114 24.47 1.55 -12.03
C ASN A 114 24.74 1.47 -13.54
N LYS A 115 23.73 1.44 -14.38
CA LYS A 115 23.84 1.40 -15.83
C LYS A 115 23.95 2.79 -16.46
N THR A 116 23.76 3.82 -15.70
CA THR A 116 23.90 5.20 -16.16
C THR A 116 25.22 5.77 -15.65
#